data_ec6d1cb190c7bdb46a4b8427a6b56a48
#
_entry.id   ec6d1cb190c7bdb46a4b8427a6b56a48
#
_cell.length_a   1.000
_cell.length_b   1.000
_cell.length_c   1.000
_cell.angle_alpha   90.00
_cell.angle_beta   90.00
_cell.angle_gamma   90.00
#
_symmetry.space_group_name_H-M   'P 1'
#
loop_
_entity.id
_entity.type
_entity.pdbx_description
1 polymer ?
#
loop_
_entity_poly.entity_id
_entity_poly.type
_entity_poly.pdbx_seq_one_letter_code
_entity_poly.pdbx_strand_id
1 'polypeptide(L)'
;MTDIGTFSMARLACRRRGVGVLLILAIGLLPMTLVGCATWDVPAPVGAAELRARAVTETVSDVRLSAAVLGAADSRQRFGVDVNATDIQPVWVEVQNDSRDMLWLLHAGTDPEYFSPLEVAWSFHSSFGGANNAAIDEHFNALAFKNPIPRGATRSGVIFTNPHHRTRVLTVDLIGRHRLIPFTLVVPVPDDPPDPEATRLIERYSAVQPEDLHDPDALRAALARLPC
;
A
#
# COMPACT_ATOMS: atom_id res chain seq x y z
N MET A 1 28.28 -84.13 -8.56
CA MET A 1 27.03 -84.87 -8.44
C MET A 1 25.94 -83.90 -8.80
N THR A 2 25.59 -84.02 -10.07
CA THR A 2 24.26 -84.33 -10.65
C THR A 2 23.24 -83.19 -10.41
N ASP A 3 22.46 -82.64 -11.30
CA ASP A 3 22.14 -83.06 -12.69
C ASP A 3 21.37 -81.90 -13.33
N ILE A 4 21.63 -81.55 -14.51
CA ILE A 4 20.96 -81.30 -15.74
C ILE A 4 19.40 -81.26 -15.68
N GLY A 5 18.85 -80.19 -16.19
CA GLY A 5 17.43 -80.04 -16.50
C GLY A 5 17.17 -79.00 -17.57
N THR A 6 17.49 -79.36 -18.80
CA THR A 6 17.05 -78.65 -20.04
C THR A 6 15.56 -78.86 -20.29
N PHE A 7 14.80 -77.82 -20.58
CA PHE A 7 13.55 -77.87 -21.39
C PHE A 7 13.37 -76.54 -22.09
N SER A 8 13.59 -76.53 -23.30
CA SER A 8 12.81 -76.63 -24.51
C SER A 8 11.98 -75.41 -24.88
N MET A 9 12.33 -74.91 -26.03
CA MET A 9 11.66 -73.89 -26.81
C MET A 9 10.18 -74.11 -27.04
N ALA A 10 9.38 -73.08 -26.94
CA ALA A 10 8.19 -72.98 -27.77
C ALA A 10 8.05 -71.55 -28.25
N ARG A 11 8.16 -71.36 -29.53
CA ARG A 11 7.89 -70.18 -30.30
C ARG A 11 6.40 -69.85 -30.23
N LEU A 12 6.03 -68.65 -29.80
CA LEU A 12 4.77 -68.05 -30.19
C LEU A 12 5.03 -66.64 -30.73
N ALA A 13 5.13 -66.64 -32.05
CA ALA A 13 5.00 -65.37 -32.79
C ALA A 13 3.50 -65.07 -32.89
N CYS A 14 3.06 -63.98 -32.31
CA CYS A 14 1.80 -63.38 -32.74
C CYS A 14 1.75 -61.88 -32.40
N ARG A 15 1.93 -61.05 -33.42
CA ARG A 15 1.06 -59.97 -33.81
C ARG A 15 0.72 -58.94 -32.73
N ARG A 16 1.56 -57.93 -32.59
CA ARG A 16 1.10 -56.60 -32.11
C ARG A 16 1.80 -55.48 -32.90
N ARG A 17 1.46 -55.35 -34.16
CA ARG A 17 1.60 -54.10 -34.90
C ARG A 17 0.22 -53.42 -34.81
N GLY A 18 0.12 -52.29 -34.13
CA GLY A 18 -1.07 -51.46 -34.24
C GLY A 18 -1.45 -50.56 -33.08
N VAL A 19 -0.79 -50.63 -31.93
CA VAL A 19 -1.19 -49.75 -30.78
C VAL A 19 -0.17 -48.67 -30.44
N GLY A 20 1.06 -48.75 -30.98
CA GLY A 20 2.12 -47.78 -30.65
C GLY A 20 2.03 -46.43 -31.38
N VAL A 21 1.30 -46.35 -32.49
CA VAL A 21 1.26 -45.13 -33.31
C VAL A 21 0.14 -44.19 -32.86
N LEU A 22 -0.90 -44.67 -32.21
CA LEU A 22 -2.01 -43.84 -31.69
C LEU A 22 -1.69 -43.14 -30.35
N LEU A 23 -0.72 -43.63 -29.59
CA LEU A 23 -0.34 -43.04 -28.32
C LEU A 23 0.63 -41.84 -28.46
N ILE A 24 1.36 -41.76 -29.54
CA ILE A 24 2.33 -40.68 -29.81
C ILE A 24 1.64 -39.41 -30.39
N LEU A 25 0.47 -39.56 -31.00
CA LEU A 25 -0.32 -38.46 -31.54
C LEU A 25 -1.19 -37.76 -30.46
N ALA A 26 -1.42 -38.39 -29.30
CA ALA A 26 -2.19 -37.80 -28.20
C ALA A 26 -1.34 -36.90 -27.27
N ILE A 27 -0.01 -37.01 -27.31
CA ILE A 27 0.90 -36.18 -26.48
C ILE A 27 1.25 -34.85 -27.18
N GLY A 28 0.96 -34.72 -28.47
CA GLY A 28 1.27 -33.51 -29.27
C GLY A 28 0.27 -32.34 -29.15
N LEU A 29 -0.86 -32.54 -28.45
CA LEU A 29 -1.85 -31.46 -28.19
C LEU A 29 -1.85 -31.04 -26.72
N LEU A 30 -0.67 -30.85 -26.13
CA LEU A 30 -0.58 -30.06 -24.90
C LEU A 30 -0.96 -28.63 -25.31
N PRO A 31 -2.05 -28.03 -24.73
CA PRO A 31 -2.33 -26.64 -25.03
C PRO A 31 -1.10 -25.86 -24.59
N MET A 32 -0.43 -25.22 -25.54
CA MET A 32 0.47 -24.12 -25.27
C MET A 32 -0.43 -23.09 -24.58
N THR A 33 -0.48 -23.12 -23.25
CA THR A 33 -1.00 -22.02 -22.48
C THR A 33 -0.16 -20.83 -22.89
N LEU A 34 -0.73 -19.98 -23.72
CA LEU A 34 -0.21 -18.66 -24.01
C LEU A 34 -0.11 -18.00 -22.63
N VAL A 35 1.09 -17.99 -22.07
CA VAL A 35 1.45 -17.08 -20.97
C VAL A 35 1.35 -15.71 -21.61
N GLY A 36 0.13 -15.18 -21.66
CA GLY A 36 -0.09 -13.80 -22.02
C GLY A 36 0.67 -12.97 -21.00
N CYS A 37 1.68 -12.22 -21.43
CA CYS A 37 2.26 -11.18 -20.60
C CYS A 37 1.09 -10.29 -20.17
N ALA A 38 0.85 -10.20 -18.86
CA ALA A 38 -0.11 -9.24 -18.32
C ALA A 38 0.33 -7.85 -18.79
N THR A 39 -0.55 -7.14 -19.48
CA THR A 39 -0.33 -5.74 -19.85
C THR A 39 -0.85 -4.88 -18.71
N TRP A 40 -0.09 -3.84 -18.36
CA TRP A 40 -0.54 -2.82 -17.44
C TRP A 40 -1.02 -1.61 -18.23
N ASP A 41 -2.23 -1.16 -17.95
CA ASP A 41 -2.80 0.04 -18.55
C ASP A 41 -2.89 1.15 -17.52
N VAL A 42 -2.59 2.37 -17.91
CA VAL A 42 -2.69 3.54 -17.04
C VAL A 42 -4.14 3.70 -16.58
N PRO A 43 -4.41 3.62 -15.26
CA PRO A 43 -5.77 3.79 -14.75
C PRO A 43 -6.35 5.16 -15.10
N ALA A 44 -7.66 5.20 -15.30
CA ALA A 44 -8.36 6.47 -15.49
C ALA A 44 -8.17 7.37 -14.25
N PRO A 45 -8.00 8.69 -14.42
CA PRO A 45 -7.86 9.61 -13.31
C PRO A 45 -9.06 9.54 -12.36
N VAL A 46 -8.79 9.32 -11.07
CA VAL A 46 -9.81 9.25 -10.02
C VAL A 46 -9.70 10.48 -9.13
N GLY A 47 -10.81 11.18 -8.96
CA GLY A 47 -10.89 12.34 -8.07
C GLY A 47 -10.63 11.98 -6.59
N ALA A 48 -10.26 12.96 -5.80
CA ALA A 48 -10.00 12.78 -4.36
C ALA A 48 -11.25 12.97 -3.47
N ALA A 49 -12.44 13.12 -4.03
CA ALA A 49 -13.66 13.42 -3.27
C ALA A 49 -13.98 12.35 -2.22
N GLU A 50 -13.90 11.08 -2.59
CA GLU A 50 -14.15 9.97 -1.66
C GLU A 50 -13.09 9.88 -0.56
N LEU A 51 -11.83 10.18 -0.89
CA LEU A 51 -10.75 10.23 0.09
C LEU A 51 -10.96 11.38 1.08
N ARG A 52 -11.33 12.57 0.60
CA ARG A 52 -11.66 13.71 1.47
C ARG A 52 -12.83 13.42 2.40
N ALA A 53 -13.84 12.69 1.93
CA ALA A 53 -15.03 12.36 2.72
C ALA A 53 -14.72 11.48 3.95
N ARG A 54 -13.64 10.69 3.88
CA ARG A 54 -13.21 9.79 4.98
C ARG A 54 -11.88 10.19 5.62
N ALA A 55 -11.25 11.25 5.13
CA ALA A 55 -9.97 11.70 5.66
C ALA A 55 -10.11 12.20 7.09
N VAL A 56 -9.12 11.85 7.90
CA VAL A 56 -8.89 12.50 9.18
C VAL A 56 -8.18 13.82 8.92
N THR A 57 -8.64 14.87 9.55
CA THR A 57 -8.14 16.23 9.33
C THR A 57 -7.74 16.87 10.65
N GLU A 58 -6.57 17.48 10.65
CA GLU A 58 -6.04 18.28 11.76
C GLU A 58 -5.64 19.67 11.23
N THR A 59 -5.77 20.69 12.07
CA THR A 59 -5.37 22.04 11.73
C THR A 59 -4.45 22.57 12.83
N VAL A 60 -3.25 22.95 12.43
CA VAL A 60 -2.26 23.58 13.30
C VAL A 60 -1.95 24.97 12.76
N SER A 61 -2.31 26.00 13.52
CA SER A 61 -2.22 27.41 13.06
C SER A 61 -2.95 27.61 11.71
N ASP A 62 -2.22 28.09 10.70
CA ASP A 62 -2.74 28.39 9.37
C ASP A 62 -2.53 27.25 8.37
N VAL A 63 -2.37 26.01 8.84
CA VAL A 63 -2.13 24.86 7.99
C VAL A 63 -3.09 23.73 8.36
N ARG A 64 -3.77 23.22 7.35
CA ARG A 64 -4.66 22.05 7.49
C ARG A 64 -4.05 20.86 6.78
N LEU A 65 -3.96 19.76 7.49
CA LEU A 65 -3.55 18.47 6.97
C LEU A 65 -4.74 17.49 6.99
N SER A 66 -4.98 16.84 5.88
CA SER A 66 -5.95 15.75 5.78
C SER A 66 -5.26 14.50 5.28
N ALA A 67 -5.58 13.34 5.85
CA ALA A 67 -5.00 12.07 5.45
C ALA A 67 -6.03 10.94 5.42
N ALA A 68 -5.87 10.04 4.45
CA ALA A 68 -6.66 8.82 4.33
C ALA A 68 -5.76 7.67 3.86
N VAL A 69 -5.81 6.53 4.56
CA VAL A 69 -5.13 5.31 4.10
C VAL A 69 -5.87 4.74 2.89
N LEU A 70 -5.14 4.31 1.88
CA LEU A 70 -5.70 3.63 0.72
C LEU A 70 -5.71 2.12 0.98
N GLY A 71 -6.89 1.52 0.92
CA GLY A 71 -7.06 0.07 0.95
C GLY A 71 -6.76 -0.57 -0.42
N ALA A 72 -6.93 -1.89 -0.48
CA ALA A 72 -6.68 -2.66 -1.70
C ALA A 72 -7.52 -2.20 -2.90
N ALA A 73 -8.79 -1.84 -2.67
CA ALA A 73 -9.69 -1.35 -3.71
C ALA A 73 -9.25 0.02 -4.26
N ASP A 74 -8.94 0.98 -3.37
CA ASP A 74 -8.41 2.29 -3.77
C ASP A 74 -7.10 2.17 -4.53
N SER A 75 -6.24 1.27 -4.07
CA SER A 75 -4.93 1.02 -4.64
C SER A 75 -5.05 0.53 -6.07
N ARG A 76 -5.87 -0.51 -6.32
CA ARG A 76 -6.14 -1.02 -7.67
C ARG A 76 -6.76 0.04 -8.57
N GLN A 77 -7.69 0.84 -8.05
CA GLN A 77 -8.36 1.88 -8.81
C GLN A 77 -7.40 2.99 -9.27
N ARG A 78 -6.44 3.37 -8.42
CA ARG A 78 -5.53 4.50 -8.66
C ARG A 78 -4.23 4.10 -9.33
N PHE A 79 -3.68 2.95 -8.96
CA PHE A 79 -2.38 2.47 -9.45
C PHE A 79 -2.49 1.35 -10.48
N GLY A 80 -3.69 0.78 -10.68
CA GLY A 80 -3.89 -0.40 -11.53
C GLY A 80 -3.38 -1.69 -10.89
N VAL A 81 -2.84 -1.60 -9.67
CA VAL A 81 -2.28 -2.71 -8.90
C VAL A 81 -2.60 -2.56 -7.42
N ASP A 82 -2.55 -3.65 -6.69
CA ASP A 82 -2.69 -3.63 -5.23
C ASP A 82 -1.34 -3.40 -4.57
N VAL A 83 -1.06 -2.15 -4.23
CA VAL A 83 0.20 -1.77 -3.56
C VAL A 83 0.29 -2.41 -2.17
N ASN A 84 -0.84 -2.60 -1.48
CA ASN A 84 -0.83 -3.21 -0.15
C ASN A 84 -0.36 -4.68 -0.16
N ALA A 85 -0.46 -5.35 -1.31
CA ALA A 85 0.04 -6.72 -1.47
C ALA A 85 1.59 -6.83 -1.49
N THR A 86 2.29 -5.71 -1.52
CA THR A 86 3.77 -5.65 -1.49
C THR A 86 4.32 -5.17 -0.14
N ASP A 87 3.53 -5.29 0.94
CA ASP A 87 3.88 -4.78 2.27
C ASP A 87 4.18 -3.27 2.29
N ILE A 88 3.51 -2.53 1.41
CA ILE A 88 3.59 -1.07 1.34
C ILE A 88 2.19 -0.50 1.50
N GLN A 89 2.02 0.44 2.42
CA GLN A 89 0.74 1.11 2.66
C GLN A 89 0.73 2.49 2.03
N PRO A 90 -0.04 2.71 0.96
CA PRO A 90 -0.21 4.04 0.40
C PRO A 90 -1.16 4.87 1.26
N VAL A 91 -0.77 6.11 1.52
CA VAL A 91 -1.55 7.09 2.28
C VAL A 91 -1.73 8.33 1.43
N TRP A 92 -2.98 8.69 1.15
CA TRP A 92 -3.28 9.97 0.53
C TRP A 92 -3.18 11.08 1.57
N VAL A 93 -2.50 12.15 1.20
CA VAL A 93 -2.30 13.34 2.03
C VAL A 93 -2.70 14.59 1.25
N GLU A 94 -3.40 15.50 1.90
CA GLU A 94 -3.70 16.82 1.37
C GLU A 94 -3.32 17.90 2.39
N VAL A 95 -2.53 18.86 1.95
CA VAL A 95 -2.10 19.99 2.76
C VAL A 95 -2.65 21.29 2.17
N GLN A 96 -3.46 21.99 2.95
CA GLN A 96 -3.88 23.36 2.68
C GLN A 96 -2.98 24.31 3.47
N ASN A 97 -2.21 25.11 2.76
CA ASN A 97 -1.25 26.04 3.35
C ASN A 97 -1.77 27.47 3.27
N ASP A 98 -2.52 27.91 4.27
CA ASP A 98 -3.00 29.30 4.38
C ASP A 98 -1.98 30.22 5.06
N SER A 99 -0.78 29.69 5.36
CA SER A 99 0.30 30.42 5.99
C SER A 99 1.04 31.35 5.02
N ARG A 100 1.92 32.18 5.56
CA ARG A 100 2.74 33.12 4.78
C ARG A 100 4.00 32.49 4.19
N ASP A 101 4.33 31.27 4.61
CA ASP A 101 5.53 30.56 4.21
C ASP A 101 5.25 29.53 3.10
N MET A 102 6.25 29.26 2.31
CA MET A 102 6.32 28.03 1.51
C MET A 102 6.68 26.90 2.45
N LEU A 103 6.00 25.76 2.33
CA LEU A 103 6.19 24.58 3.18
C LEU A 103 6.70 23.40 2.37
N TRP A 104 7.40 22.50 3.05
CA TRP A 104 7.86 21.20 2.54
C TRP A 104 7.42 20.11 3.51
N LEU A 105 6.85 19.05 2.97
CA LEU A 105 6.59 17.83 3.72
C LEU A 105 7.90 17.04 3.83
N LEU A 106 8.28 16.71 5.08
CA LEU A 106 9.45 15.89 5.37
C LEU A 106 9.05 14.41 5.41
N HIS A 107 9.42 13.66 4.38
CA HIS A 107 9.08 12.24 4.28
C HIS A 107 9.68 11.40 5.41
N ALA A 108 10.93 11.66 5.78
CA ALA A 108 11.62 10.97 6.88
C ALA A 108 10.99 11.23 8.26
N GLY A 109 10.25 12.34 8.44
CA GLY A 109 9.47 12.61 9.65
C GLY A 109 8.14 11.86 9.67
N THR A 110 7.66 11.42 8.50
CA THR A 110 6.39 10.71 8.38
C THR A 110 6.55 9.21 8.66
N ASP A 111 7.60 8.63 8.09
CA ASP A 111 7.96 7.23 8.30
C ASP A 111 9.47 7.10 8.06
N PRO A 112 10.26 6.58 9.04
CA PRO A 112 11.70 6.38 8.86
C PRO A 112 12.04 5.46 7.68
N GLU A 113 11.14 4.56 7.32
CA GLU A 113 11.26 3.61 6.22
C GLU A 113 10.35 4.00 5.04
N TYR A 114 10.24 5.28 4.76
CA TYR A 114 9.49 5.81 3.63
C TYR A 114 9.99 5.24 2.30
N PHE A 115 9.04 4.81 1.47
CA PHE A 115 9.33 4.33 0.11
C PHE A 115 9.17 5.46 -0.90
N SER A 116 10.16 5.62 -1.77
CA SER A 116 10.00 6.53 -2.91
C SER A 116 8.98 5.98 -3.92
N PRO A 117 8.32 6.83 -4.71
CA PRO A 117 7.39 6.37 -5.74
C PRO A 117 8.01 5.39 -6.73
N LEU A 118 9.30 5.54 -7.03
CA LEU A 118 10.03 4.66 -7.96
C LEU A 118 10.32 3.29 -7.34
N GLU A 119 10.70 3.22 -6.07
CA GLU A 119 10.88 1.94 -5.37
C GLU A 119 9.60 1.13 -5.38
N VAL A 120 8.45 1.78 -5.12
CA VAL A 120 7.15 1.12 -5.17
C VAL A 120 6.82 0.67 -6.59
N ALA A 121 7.04 1.52 -7.60
CA ALA A 121 6.83 1.18 -9.00
C ALA A 121 7.67 -0.03 -9.42
N TRP A 122 8.93 -0.09 -9.01
CA TRP A 122 9.84 -1.19 -9.33
C TRP A 122 9.42 -2.54 -8.76
N SER A 123 8.71 -2.57 -7.66
CA SER A 123 8.16 -3.83 -7.12
C SER A 123 7.18 -4.51 -8.08
N PHE A 124 6.63 -3.77 -9.06
CA PHE A 124 5.69 -4.27 -10.06
C PHE A 124 6.32 -4.52 -11.44
N HIS A 125 7.59 -4.15 -11.68
CA HIS A 125 8.24 -4.33 -12.99
C HIS A 125 8.30 -5.79 -13.45
N SER A 126 8.42 -6.74 -12.54
CA SER A 126 8.42 -8.16 -12.89
C SER A 126 7.04 -8.74 -13.19
N SER A 127 5.98 -8.04 -12.79
CA SER A 127 4.58 -8.49 -12.95
C SER A 127 4.04 -8.18 -14.35
N PHE A 128 4.64 -7.19 -15.02
CA PHE A 128 4.24 -6.72 -16.35
C PHE A 128 5.46 -6.73 -17.30
N GLY A 129 5.24 -6.86 -18.59
CA GLY A 129 6.35 -6.85 -19.54
C GLY A 129 7.14 -5.53 -19.49
N GLY A 130 8.46 -5.59 -19.69
CA GLY A 130 9.38 -4.45 -19.56
C GLY A 130 9.00 -3.20 -20.36
N ALA A 131 8.17 -3.34 -21.39
CA ALA A 131 7.61 -2.20 -22.14
C ALA A 131 6.70 -1.29 -21.30
N ASN A 132 6.13 -1.81 -20.18
CA ASN A 132 5.23 -1.05 -19.30
C ASN A 132 5.97 -0.31 -18.18
N ASN A 133 7.23 -0.64 -17.90
CA ASN A 133 7.96 -0.13 -16.74
C ASN A 133 8.01 1.39 -16.70
N ALA A 134 8.33 2.04 -17.83
CA ALA A 134 8.40 3.49 -17.87
C ALA A 134 7.04 4.17 -17.60
N ALA A 135 5.94 3.57 -18.07
CA ALA A 135 4.60 4.07 -17.83
C ALA A 135 4.17 3.88 -16.36
N ILE A 136 4.55 2.76 -15.75
CA ILE A 136 4.33 2.50 -14.32
C ILE A 136 5.10 3.53 -13.48
N ASP A 137 6.39 3.74 -13.76
CA ASP A 137 7.23 4.71 -13.05
C ASP A 137 6.65 6.13 -13.13
N GLU A 138 6.27 6.56 -14.33
CA GLU A 138 5.67 7.87 -14.54
C GLU A 138 4.35 8.03 -13.78
N HIS A 139 3.49 7.01 -13.81
CA HIS A 139 2.19 7.04 -13.17
C HIS A 139 2.31 7.11 -11.64
N PHE A 140 3.15 6.26 -11.03
CA PHE A 140 3.40 6.31 -9.59
C PHE A 140 4.00 7.65 -9.16
N ASN A 141 4.95 8.15 -9.94
CA ASN A 141 5.53 9.45 -9.68
C ASN A 141 4.50 10.58 -9.83
N ALA A 142 3.57 10.52 -10.79
CA ALA A 142 2.53 11.53 -10.98
C ALA A 142 1.54 11.58 -9.79
N LEU A 143 1.21 10.43 -9.19
CA LEU A 143 0.29 10.35 -8.05
C LEU A 143 0.95 10.69 -6.71
N ALA A 144 2.27 10.66 -6.62
CA ALA A 144 3.00 10.93 -5.39
C ALA A 144 2.85 12.40 -4.94
N PHE A 145 2.91 12.60 -3.62
CA PHE A 145 2.90 13.94 -3.05
C PHE A 145 4.12 14.76 -3.52
N LYS A 146 3.88 16.00 -3.94
CA LYS A 146 4.91 16.87 -4.52
C LYS A 146 5.19 18.07 -3.64
N ASN A 147 6.45 18.24 -3.30
CA ASN A 147 7.00 19.45 -2.72
C ASN A 147 7.39 20.47 -3.80
N PRO A 148 7.45 21.77 -3.48
CA PRO A 148 6.96 22.43 -2.27
C PRO A 148 5.45 22.70 -2.27
N ILE A 149 4.93 23.10 -1.10
CA ILE A 149 3.55 23.55 -0.92
C ILE A 149 3.57 25.09 -0.86
N PRO A 150 3.20 25.81 -1.93
CA PRO A 150 3.22 27.27 -1.91
C PRO A 150 2.24 27.83 -0.89
N ARG A 151 2.51 29.06 -0.44
CA ARG A 151 1.56 29.81 0.39
C ARG A 151 0.23 30.00 -0.34
N GLY A 152 -0.89 29.88 0.36
CA GLY A 152 -2.25 30.00 -0.17
C GLY A 152 -2.64 28.88 -1.12
N ALA A 153 -1.86 27.79 -1.18
CA ALA A 153 -2.12 26.68 -2.08
C ALA A 153 -2.51 25.40 -1.32
N THR A 154 -3.29 24.58 -2.00
CA THR A 154 -3.55 23.19 -1.58
C THR A 154 -2.77 22.24 -2.47
N ARG A 155 -2.09 21.27 -1.87
CA ARG A 155 -1.38 20.19 -2.53
C ARG A 155 -1.88 18.86 -1.99
N SER A 156 -2.11 17.91 -2.88
CA SER A 156 -2.43 16.54 -2.48
C SER A 156 -1.63 15.53 -3.29
N GLY A 157 -1.44 14.35 -2.73
CA GLY A 157 -0.74 13.24 -3.38
C GLY A 157 -0.64 12.07 -2.44
N VAL A 158 -0.01 11.00 -2.89
CA VAL A 158 0.18 9.78 -2.11
C VAL A 158 1.62 9.73 -1.58
N ILE A 159 1.75 9.34 -0.34
CA ILE A 159 3.00 8.91 0.29
C ILE A 159 2.92 7.40 0.53
N PHE A 160 4.07 6.74 0.47
CA PHE A 160 4.17 5.28 0.61
C PHE A 160 4.95 4.96 1.89
N THR A 161 4.38 4.13 2.71
CA THR A 161 4.82 3.90 4.09
C THR A 161 4.75 2.42 4.43
N ASN A 162 5.33 2.03 5.57
CA ASN A 162 5.17 0.68 6.10
C ASN A 162 3.71 0.35 6.42
N PRO A 163 3.30 -0.92 6.30
CA PRO A 163 1.94 -1.33 6.61
C PRO A 163 1.65 -1.21 8.12
N HIS A 164 0.46 -0.75 8.42
CA HIS A 164 -0.11 -0.79 9.75
C HIS A 164 -1.47 -1.49 9.70
N HIS A 165 -1.82 -2.18 10.77
CA HIS A 165 -3.10 -2.86 10.93
C HIS A 165 -4.07 -2.01 11.74
N ARG A 166 -5.35 -2.05 11.37
CA ARG A 166 -6.49 -1.41 12.05
C ARG A 166 -6.44 0.11 12.10
N THR A 167 -5.40 0.68 12.66
CA THR A 167 -5.27 2.12 12.87
C THR A 167 -3.82 2.53 12.67
N ARG A 168 -3.61 3.55 11.86
CA ARG A 168 -2.30 4.13 11.64
C ARG A 168 -2.15 5.43 12.42
N VAL A 169 -1.15 5.53 13.26
CA VAL A 169 -0.66 6.82 13.76
C VAL A 169 0.27 7.39 12.68
N LEU A 170 -0.18 8.46 12.05
CA LEU A 170 0.55 9.14 10.99
C LEU A 170 1.14 10.43 11.54
N THR A 171 2.45 10.50 11.67
CA THR A 171 3.17 11.73 11.98
C THR A 171 3.60 12.40 10.67
N VAL A 172 3.31 13.68 10.51
CA VAL A 172 3.72 14.47 9.34
C VAL A 172 4.35 15.76 9.81
N ASP A 173 5.60 15.96 9.44
CA ASP A 173 6.33 17.19 9.70
C ASP A 173 6.34 18.07 8.47
N LEU A 174 5.82 19.28 8.60
CA LEU A 174 5.93 20.31 7.59
C LEU A 174 6.98 21.34 8.02
N ILE A 175 7.97 21.58 7.17
CA ILE A 175 9.02 22.58 7.44
C ILE A 175 8.78 23.84 6.60
N GLY A 176 8.79 24.96 7.26
CA GLY A 176 8.84 26.29 6.66
C GLY A 176 10.21 26.95 6.89
N ARG A 177 10.31 28.23 6.53
CA ARG A 177 11.60 28.95 6.60
C ARG A 177 12.20 28.98 8.02
N HIS A 178 11.35 29.12 9.05
CA HIS A 178 11.80 29.27 10.45
C HIS A 178 10.96 28.47 11.43
N ARG A 179 10.19 27.49 10.94
CA ARG A 179 9.29 26.70 11.79
C ARG A 179 9.15 25.27 11.30
N LEU A 180 8.95 24.40 12.24
CA LEU A 180 8.47 23.03 12.05
C LEU A 180 7.03 22.99 12.53
N ILE A 181 6.15 22.38 11.76
CA ILE A 181 4.75 22.19 12.09
C ILE A 181 4.50 20.69 12.12
N PRO A 182 4.50 20.08 13.31
CA PRO A 182 4.21 18.66 13.44
C PRO A 182 2.69 18.44 13.44
N PHE A 183 2.27 17.34 12.80
CA PHE A 183 0.92 16.80 12.85
C PHE A 183 0.99 15.36 13.31
N THR A 184 -0.01 14.92 14.07
CA THR A 184 -0.16 13.53 14.46
C THR A 184 -1.61 13.12 14.28
N LEU A 185 -1.89 12.37 13.23
CA LEU A 185 -3.23 11.90 12.91
C LEU A 185 -3.35 10.42 13.22
N VAL A 186 -4.53 10.04 13.69
CA VAL A 186 -4.90 8.64 13.88
C VAL A 186 -5.86 8.26 12.78
N VAL A 187 -5.35 7.59 11.75
CA VAL A 187 -6.08 7.32 10.52
C VAL A 187 -6.54 5.88 10.49
N PRO A 188 -7.85 5.60 10.31
CA PRO A 188 -8.36 4.25 10.14
C PRO A 188 -7.77 3.59 8.90
N VAL A 189 -7.41 2.31 9.01
CA VAL A 189 -6.99 1.49 7.88
C VAL A 189 -8.26 0.85 7.27
N PRO A 190 -8.55 1.07 5.98
CA PRO A 190 -9.67 0.42 5.31
C PRO A 190 -9.51 -1.10 5.33
N ASP A 191 -10.63 -1.80 5.30
CA ASP A 191 -10.72 -3.27 5.27
C ASP A 191 -10.24 -3.96 6.56
N ASP A 192 -9.78 -3.19 7.53
CA ASP A 192 -9.38 -3.71 8.84
C ASP A 192 -10.27 -3.07 9.92
N PRO A 193 -11.10 -3.82 10.62
CA PRO A 193 -12.04 -3.24 11.58
C PRO A 193 -11.27 -2.50 12.69
N PRO A 194 -11.72 -1.29 13.08
CA PRO A 194 -11.05 -0.52 14.12
C PRO A 194 -10.97 -1.34 15.41
N ASP A 195 -9.82 -1.32 16.03
CA ASP A 195 -9.65 -1.92 17.34
C ASP A 195 -10.50 -1.14 18.35
N PRO A 196 -11.51 -1.78 18.99
CA PRO A 196 -12.37 -1.09 19.95
C PRO A 196 -11.57 -0.53 21.15
N GLU A 197 -10.46 -1.17 21.51
CA GLU A 197 -9.59 -0.71 22.59
C GLU A 197 -8.77 0.51 22.14
N ALA A 198 -8.17 0.46 20.95
CA ALA A 198 -7.46 1.60 20.37
C ALA A 198 -8.40 2.80 20.19
N THR A 199 -9.62 2.58 19.69
CA THR A 199 -10.62 3.64 19.54
C THR A 199 -10.95 4.30 20.88
N ARG A 200 -11.18 3.51 21.92
CA ARG A 200 -11.42 4.02 23.28
C ARG A 200 -10.21 4.77 23.85
N LEU A 201 -8.99 4.31 23.59
CA LEU A 201 -7.78 4.99 24.00
C LEU A 201 -7.66 6.36 23.30
N ILE A 202 -7.91 6.41 21.98
CA ILE A 202 -7.86 7.65 21.21
C ILE A 202 -8.89 8.65 21.74
N GLU A 203 -10.14 8.24 21.90
CA GLU A 203 -11.20 9.09 22.47
C GLU A 203 -10.80 9.62 23.86
N ARG A 204 -10.19 8.77 24.64
CA ARG A 204 -9.71 9.08 26.00
C ARG A 204 -8.58 10.11 25.99
N TYR A 205 -7.57 9.93 25.13
CA TYR A 205 -6.44 10.83 25.05
C TYR A 205 -6.79 12.14 24.32
N SER A 206 -7.71 12.12 23.37
CA SER A 206 -8.22 13.33 22.70
C SER A 206 -9.02 14.23 23.64
N ALA A 207 -9.46 13.71 24.79
CA ALA A 207 -10.13 14.51 25.82
C ALA A 207 -9.16 15.33 26.69
N VAL A 208 -7.85 15.05 26.60
CA VAL A 208 -6.81 15.83 27.29
C VAL A 208 -6.34 16.91 26.33
N GLN A 209 -6.67 18.17 26.62
CA GLN A 209 -6.24 19.29 25.76
C GLN A 209 -4.76 19.62 26.04
N PRO A 210 -3.99 20.08 25.02
CA PRO A 210 -2.60 20.48 25.21
C PRO A 210 -2.39 21.54 26.29
N GLU A 211 -3.36 22.44 26.48
CA GLU A 211 -3.37 23.45 27.53
C GLU A 211 -3.46 22.85 28.94
N ASP A 212 -4.12 21.72 29.12
CA ASP A 212 -4.23 21.03 30.41
C ASP A 212 -2.89 20.50 30.89
N LEU A 213 -1.93 20.29 29.99
CA LEU A 213 -0.58 19.82 30.34
C LEU A 213 0.25 20.85 31.09
N HIS A 214 -0.11 22.12 31.02
CA HIS A 214 0.62 23.23 31.65
C HIS A 214 0.05 23.59 33.04
N ASP A 215 -1.17 23.15 33.34
CA ASP A 215 -1.79 23.33 34.65
C ASP A 215 -1.81 21.99 35.43
N PRO A 216 -1.05 21.87 36.53
CA PRO A 216 -0.97 20.62 37.31
C PRO A 216 -2.33 20.17 37.88
N ASP A 217 -3.25 21.08 38.13
CA ASP A 217 -4.56 20.75 38.69
C ASP A 217 -5.53 20.33 37.59
N ALA A 218 -5.48 21.01 36.42
CA ALA A 218 -6.21 20.60 35.22
C ALA A 218 -5.73 19.22 34.72
N LEU A 219 -4.42 19.00 34.69
CA LEU A 219 -3.84 17.68 34.34
C LEU A 219 -4.29 16.59 35.31
N ARG A 220 -4.28 16.85 36.61
CA ARG A 220 -4.74 15.91 37.64
C ARG A 220 -6.23 15.58 37.50
N ALA A 221 -7.05 16.59 37.20
CA ALA A 221 -8.47 16.42 36.92
C ALA A 221 -8.72 15.64 35.61
N ALA A 222 -7.95 15.91 34.55
CA ALA A 222 -8.02 15.16 33.29
C ALA A 222 -7.60 13.68 33.48
N LEU A 223 -6.50 13.43 34.18
CA LEU A 223 -6.04 12.08 34.51
C LEU A 223 -7.02 11.30 35.40
N ALA A 224 -7.70 11.96 36.32
CA ALA A 224 -8.72 11.33 37.19
C ALA A 224 -9.99 10.88 36.43
N ARG A 225 -10.21 11.42 35.21
CA ARG A 225 -11.30 11.01 34.31
C ARG A 225 -10.93 9.80 33.47
N LEU A 226 -9.65 9.42 33.44
CA LEU A 226 -9.20 8.24 32.72
C LEU A 226 -9.62 7.01 33.55
N PRO A 227 -10.45 6.11 33.03
CA PRO A 227 -10.79 4.88 33.74
C PRO A 227 -9.55 3.99 33.86
N CYS A 228 -9.37 3.40 35.03
CA CYS A 228 -8.34 2.39 35.27
C CYS A 228 -8.53 1.14 34.44
#